data_8e89ec03cafb49bab0537345e83b3090
#
_entry.id   8e89ec03cafb49bab0537345e83b3090
#
_cell.length_a   1.000
_cell.length_b   1.000
_cell.length_c   1.000
_cell.angle_alpha   90.00
_cell.angle_beta   90.00
_cell.angle_gamma   90.00
#
_symmetry.space_group_name_H-M   'P 1'
#
loop_
_entity.id
_entity.type
_entity.pdbx_description
1 polymer ?
#
loop_
_entity_poly.entity_id
_entity_poly.type
_entity_poly.pdbx_seq_one_letter_code
_entity_poly.pdbx_strand_id
1 'polypeptide(L)'
;NWTLEVAPESGWRDLRLLVIVGGMFTTVVLLFSGLTRVWLVSKENKNKFQILAHTDSLTDIYNRYGFDELAERMITKNPKTHFVAALLDIDDFKFINDIYGHGYGDKALKCLADSMKAFFPSDAILGRNGGDEFCVLLPNYTFEEAEAQLQQFTSLPKTFSCRGREQQFYISLGYAEYPTAASNR
;
A
#
# COMPACT_ATOMS: atom_id res chain seq x y z
N ASN A 1 -21.89 84.67 7.17
CA ASN A 1 -21.51 83.27 7.52
C ASN A 1 -21.83 82.33 6.40
N TRP A 2 -20.80 81.98 5.62
CA TRP A 2 -20.90 80.97 4.59
C TRP A 2 -20.40 79.67 5.21
N THR A 3 -21.27 78.69 5.39
CA THR A 3 -20.89 77.31 5.72
C THR A 3 -20.77 76.55 4.40
N LEU A 4 -19.56 76.16 4.11
CA LEU A 4 -19.28 75.27 2.99
C LEU A 4 -19.65 73.84 3.43
N GLU A 5 -20.81 73.35 3.04
CA GLU A 5 -21.09 71.92 3.10
C GLU A 5 -20.43 71.22 1.93
N VAL A 6 -19.30 70.61 2.17
CA VAL A 6 -18.70 69.69 1.23
C VAL A 6 -19.32 68.31 1.46
N ALA A 7 -20.44 68.06 0.84
CA ALA A 7 -20.97 66.73 0.75
C ALA A 7 -20.38 66.06 -0.51
N PRO A 8 -19.73 64.92 -0.42
CA PRO A 8 -19.30 64.21 -1.62
C PRO A 8 -20.55 63.74 -2.40
N GLU A 9 -20.67 64.10 -3.66
CA GLU A 9 -21.84 63.82 -4.52
C GLU A 9 -22.26 62.37 -4.67
N SER A 10 -21.43 61.39 -4.20
CA SER A 10 -21.69 59.95 -4.32
C SER A 10 -21.24 59.17 -3.04
N GLY A 11 -20.66 59.80 -2.06
CA GLY A 11 -19.71 59.24 -1.12
C GLY A 11 -20.19 58.08 -0.24
N TRP A 12 -21.45 58.07 0.20
CA TRP A 12 -21.88 57.04 1.17
C TRP A 12 -22.49 55.77 0.56
N ARG A 13 -23.04 55.86 -0.66
CA ARG A 13 -23.59 54.69 -1.33
C ARG A 13 -22.49 53.83 -1.90
N ASP A 14 -21.44 54.42 -2.43
CA ASP A 14 -20.29 53.70 -2.99
C ASP A 14 -19.48 53.01 -1.88
N LEU A 15 -19.33 53.65 -0.72
CA LEU A 15 -18.66 53.03 0.43
C LEU A 15 -19.43 51.82 0.98
N ARG A 16 -20.77 51.90 1.07
CA ARG A 16 -21.61 50.77 1.49
C ARG A 16 -21.51 49.60 0.51
N LEU A 17 -21.56 49.89 -0.78
CA LEU A 17 -21.41 48.87 -1.82
C LEU A 17 -20.06 48.20 -1.74
N LEU A 18 -18.99 48.95 -1.51
CA LEU A 18 -17.61 48.44 -1.40
C LEU A 18 -17.45 47.57 -0.16
N VAL A 19 -18.05 47.91 0.95
CA VAL A 19 -18.07 47.09 2.18
C VAL A 19 -18.86 45.79 1.97
N ILE A 20 -20.01 45.85 1.29
CA ILE A 20 -20.82 44.67 1.01
C ILE A 20 -20.09 43.71 0.03
N VAL A 21 -19.53 44.24 -1.03
CA VAL A 21 -18.77 43.43 -2.03
C VAL A 21 -17.51 42.85 -1.38
N GLY A 22 -16.78 43.64 -0.60
CA GLY A 22 -15.62 43.17 0.18
C GLY A 22 -15.98 42.06 1.18
N GLY A 23 -17.11 42.23 1.90
CA GLY A 23 -17.61 41.17 2.79
C GLY A 23 -18.05 39.90 2.10
N MET A 24 -18.69 40.03 0.93
CA MET A 24 -19.03 38.88 0.10
C MET A 24 -17.78 38.14 -0.44
N PHE A 25 -16.78 38.90 -0.88
CA PHE A 25 -15.52 38.33 -1.36
C PHE A 25 -14.78 37.58 -0.25
N THR A 26 -14.68 38.19 0.94
CA THR A 26 -14.04 37.53 2.09
C THR A 26 -14.75 36.25 2.50
N THR A 27 -16.09 36.24 2.52
CA THR A 27 -16.88 35.03 2.80
C THR A 27 -16.66 33.95 1.77
N VAL A 28 -16.62 34.28 0.49
CA VAL A 28 -16.35 33.33 -0.58
C VAL A 28 -14.94 32.74 -0.44
N VAL A 29 -13.93 33.56 -0.14
CA VAL A 29 -12.55 33.09 0.07
C VAL A 29 -12.47 32.17 1.28
N LEU A 30 -13.15 32.49 2.39
CA LEU A 30 -13.18 31.64 3.58
C LEU A 30 -13.88 30.30 3.32
N LEU A 31 -15.01 30.31 2.62
CA LEU A 31 -15.74 29.11 2.21
C LEU A 31 -14.88 28.23 1.30
N PHE A 32 -14.24 28.83 0.29
CA PHE A 32 -13.34 28.09 -0.60
C PHE A 32 -12.15 27.49 0.14
N SER A 33 -11.53 28.26 1.06
CA SER A 33 -10.45 27.76 1.92
C SER A 33 -10.92 26.61 2.82
N GLY A 34 -12.13 26.70 3.38
CA GLY A 34 -12.73 25.63 4.18
C GLY A 34 -12.97 24.36 3.37
N LEU A 35 -13.57 24.50 2.19
CA LEU A 35 -13.83 23.37 1.28
C LEU A 35 -12.54 22.68 0.82
N THR A 36 -11.50 23.45 0.48
CA THR A 36 -10.19 22.88 0.10
C THR A 36 -9.54 22.12 1.25
N ARG A 37 -9.62 22.64 2.48
CA ARG A 37 -9.11 21.92 3.66
C ARG A 37 -9.87 20.61 3.90
N VAL A 38 -11.19 20.63 3.85
CA VAL A 38 -12.03 19.43 3.99
C VAL A 38 -11.70 18.41 2.91
N TRP A 39 -11.53 18.85 1.67
CA TRP A 39 -11.17 17.97 0.56
C TRP A 39 -9.79 17.33 0.74
N LEU A 40 -8.77 18.11 1.15
CA LEU A 40 -7.42 17.61 1.42
C LEU A 40 -7.41 16.58 2.55
N VAL A 41 -8.08 16.86 3.68
CA VAL A 41 -8.19 15.93 4.81
C VAL A 41 -8.94 14.65 4.41
N SER A 42 -10.02 14.78 3.65
CA SER A 42 -10.79 13.64 3.15
C SER A 42 -9.95 12.75 2.22
N LYS A 43 -9.17 13.37 1.33
CA LYS A 43 -8.26 12.64 0.40
C LYS A 43 -7.16 11.90 1.18
N GLU A 44 -6.56 12.55 2.17
CA GLU A 44 -5.53 11.94 3.03
C GLU A 44 -6.09 10.77 3.84
N ASN A 45 -7.27 10.94 4.44
CA ASN A 45 -7.95 9.87 5.17
C ASN A 45 -8.29 8.70 4.25
N LYS A 46 -8.81 8.96 3.05
CA LYS A 46 -9.10 7.90 2.07
C LYS A 46 -7.84 7.10 1.71
N ASN A 47 -6.71 7.77 1.48
CA ASN A 47 -5.45 7.09 1.20
C ASN A 47 -4.97 6.26 2.40
N LYS A 48 -5.07 6.79 3.63
CA LYS A 48 -4.74 6.03 4.85
C LYS A 48 -5.63 4.80 5.01
N PHE A 49 -6.93 4.94 4.78
CA PHE A 49 -7.86 3.80 4.81
C PHE A 49 -7.54 2.76 3.74
N GLN A 50 -7.17 3.18 2.54
CA GLN A 50 -6.76 2.25 1.48
C GLN A 50 -5.49 1.48 1.86
N ILE A 51 -4.46 2.16 2.36
CA ILE A 51 -3.23 1.52 2.81
C ILE A 51 -3.52 0.50 3.92
N LEU A 52 -4.26 0.90 4.96
CA LEU A 52 -4.64 0.02 6.07
C LEU A 52 -5.53 -1.16 5.63
N ALA A 53 -6.35 -0.97 4.59
CA ALA A 53 -7.19 -2.03 4.05
C ALA A 53 -6.44 -3.03 3.17
N HIS A 54 -5.30 -2.64 2.56
CA HIS A 54 -4.61 -3.44 1.56
C HIS A 54 -3.23 -3.95 2.00
N THR A 55 -2.69 -3.50 3.15
CA THR A 55 -1.39 -3.94 3.65
C THR A 55 -1.51 -4.73 4.94
N ASP A 56 -0.58 -5.66 5.16
CA ASP A 56 -0.42 -6.36 6.43
C ASP A 56 0.38 -5.48 7.40
N SER A 57 -0.20 -5.20 8.55
CA SER A 57 0.36 -4.25 9.53
C SER A 57 1.65 -4.74 10.21
N LEU A 58 1.94 -6.04 10.16
CA LEU A 58 3.14 -6.60 10.74
C LEU A 58 4.32 -6.52 9.78
N THR A 59 4.09 -6.78 8.49
CA THR A 59 5.13 -7.03 7.48
C THR A 59 5.27 -5.93 6.44
N ASP A 60 4.31 -4.98 6.35
CA ASP A 60 4.27 -3.86 5.39
C ASP A 60 4.31 -4.31 3.91
N ILE A 61 3.89 -5.54 3.61
CA ILE A 61 3.56 -6.00 2.27
C ILE A 61 2.04 -6.06 2.12
N TYR A 62 1.54 -6.38 0.94
CA TYR A 62 0.10 -6.49 0.75
C TYR A 62 -0.50 -7.58 1.64
N ASN A 63 -1.67 -7.33 2.22
CA ASN A 63 -2.48 -8.39 2.80
C ASN A 63 -3.20 -9.15 1.68
N ARG A 64 -3.90 -10.22 2.03
CA ARG A 64 -4.65 -11.06 1.08
C ARG A 64 -5.53 -10.23 0.16
N TYR A 65 -6.31 -9.30 0.72
CA TYR A 65 -7.23 -8.48 -0.06
C TYR A 65 -6.50 -7.57 -1.06
N GLY A 66 -5.43 -6.90 -0.63
CA GLY A 66 -4.62 -6.04 -1.49
C GLY A 66 -3.91 -6.81 -2.60
N PHE A 67 -3.41 -8.01 -2.29
CA PHE A 67 -2.78 -8.90 -3.28
C PHE A 67 -3.76 -9.36 -4.34
N ASP A 68 -4.91 -9.88 -3.92
CA ASP A 68 -5.97 -10.37 -4.82
C ASP A 68 -6.47 -9.25 -5.75
N GLU A 69 -6.73 -8.05 -5.21
CA GLU A 69 -7.17 -6.90 -6.00
C GLU A 69 -6.15 -6.49 -7.06
N LEU A 70 -4.85 -6.52 -6.74
CA LEU A 70 -3.80 -6.18 -7.71
C LEU A 70 -3.69 -7.24 -8.80
N ALA A 71 -3.76 -8.52 -8.45
CA ALA A 71 -3.78 -9.62 -9.43
C ALA A 71 -4.98 -9.52 -10.37
N GLU A 72 -6.18 -9.29 -9.85
CA GLU A 72 -7.40 -9.08 -10.65
C GLU A 72 -7.29 -7.87 -11.57
N ARG A 73 -6.75 -6.76 -11.08
CA ARG A 73 -6.52 -5.56 -11.90
C ARG A 73 -5.56 -5.81 -13.06
N MET A 74 -4.51 -6.61 -12.85
CA MET A 74 -3.57 -6.99 -13.91
C MET A 74 -4.28 -7.79 -15.00
N ILE A 75 -5.03 -8.81 -14.63
CA ILE A 75 -5.80 -9.65 -15.57
C ILE A 75 -6.84 -8.83 -16.34
N THR A 76 -7.57 -7.96 -15.63
CA THR A 76 -8.63 -7.14 -16.23
C THR A 76 -8.08 -6.09 -17.21
N LYS A 77 -6.95 -5.46 -16.88
CA LYS A 77 -6.32 -4.45 -17.75
C LYS A 77 -5.69 -5.06 -19.00
N ASN A 78 -5.15 -6.25 -18.90
CA ASN A 78 -4.54 -6.95 -20.01
C ASN A 78 -4.90 -8.44 -19.97
N PRO A 79 -5.93 -8.88 -20.70
CA PRO A 79 -6.33 -10.30 -20.75
C PRO A 79 -5.25 -11.24 -21.28
N LYS A 80 -4.21 -10.69 -21.93
CA LYS A 80 -3.04 -11.44 -22.39
C LYS A 80 -1.87 -11.37 -21.40
N THR A 81 -2.12 -10.88 -20.19
CA THR A 81 -1.06 -10.81 -19.18
C THR A 81 -0.56 -12.21 -18.84
N HIS A 82 0.73 -12.29 -18.62
CA HIS A 82 1.43 -13.49 -18.21
C HIS A 82 2.15 -13.19 -16.90
N PHE A 83 2.08 -14.09 -15.95
CA PHE A 83 2.80 -14.00 -14.69
C PHE A 83 2.98 -15.39 -14.07
N VAL A 84 3.93 -15.49 -13.18
CA VAL A 84 4.08 -16.65 -12.29
C VAL A 84 3.72 -16.21 -10.88
N ALA A 85 2.83 -16.96 -10.24
CA ALA A 85 2.47 -16.77 -8.84
C ALA A 85 3.04 -17.89 -7.99
N ALA A 86 3.59 -17.54 -6.83
CA ALA A 86 4.08 -18.51 -5.86
C ALA A 86 3.47 -18.27 -4.48
N LEU A 87 3.23 -19.37 -3.78
CA LEU A 87 2.91 -19.39 -2.35
C LEU A 87 4.13 -19.88 -1.59
N LEU A 88 4.42 -19.21 -0.49
CA LEU A 88 5.54 -19.54 0.40
C LEU A 88 4.98 -19.74 1.82
N ASP A 89 5.55 -20.67 2.53
CA ASP A 89 5.18 -21.00 3.92
C ASP A 89 6.44 -21.15 4.77
N ILE A 90 6.42 -20.70 6.02
CA ILE A 90 7.55 -20.88 6.93
C ILE A 90 7.47 -22.28 7.54
N ASP A 91 8.48 -23.09 7.25
CA ASP A 91 8.56 -24.45 7.77
C ASP A 91 8.57 -24.44 9.31
N ASP A 92 7.71 -25.27 9.89
CA ASP A 92 7.61 -25.43 11.35
C ASP A 92 7.35 -24.10 12.11
N PHE A 93 6.64 -23.13 11.54
CA PHE A 93 6.38 -21.84 12.17
C PHE A 93 5.74 -21.96 13.56
N LYS A 94 4.84 -22.92 13.72
CA LYS A 94 4.27 -23.22 15.04
C LYS A 94 5.33 -23.55 16.06
N PHE A 95 6.35 -24.35 15.69
CA PHE A 95 7.47 -24.71 16.56
C PHE A 95 8.28 -23.46 16.97
N ILE A 96 8.48 -22.51 16.05
CA ILE A 96 9.13 -21.22 16.38
C ILE A 96 8.33 -20.50 17.48
N ASN A 97 7.01 -20.41 17.32
CA ASN A 97 6.14 -19.79 18.32
C ASN A 97 6.15 -20.52 19.67
N ASP A 98 6.09 -21.86 19.65
CA ASP A 98 6.01 -22.67 20.86
C ASP A 98 7.33 -22.62 21.66
N ILE A 99 8.48 -22.59 21.00
CA ILE A 99 9.81 -22.56 21.64
C ILE A 99 10.23 -21.15 22.06
N TYR A 100 10.06 -20.18 21.17
CA TYR A 100 10.61 -18.83 21.36
C TYR A 100 9.55 -17.81 21.79
N GLY A 101 8.27 -18.10 21.57
CA GLY A 101 7.14 -17.22 21.82
C GLY A 101 6.75 -16.40 20.59
N HIS A 102 5.50 -15.93 20.53
CA HIS A 102 4.90 -15.20 19.40
C HIS A 102 5.70 -13.97 18.96
N GLY A 103 6.33 -13.25 19.90
CA GLY A 103 7.16 -12.09 19.54
C GLY A 103 8.39 -12.43 18.69
N TYR A 104 8.87 -13.66 18.75
CA TYR A 104 9.94 -14.15 17.87
C TYR A 104 9.39 -14.71 16.55
N GLY A 105 8.18 -15.30 16.57
CA GLY A 105 7.45 -15.60 15.35
C GLY A 105 7.21 -14.35 14.51
N ASP A 106 6.80 -13.26 15.14
CA ASP A 106 6.63 -11.95 14.45
C ASP A 106 7.95 -11.46 13.83
N LYS A 107 9.09 -11.70 14.47
CA LYS A 107 10.39 -11.36 13.89
C LYS A 107 10.74 -12.24 12.69
N ALA A 108 10.42 -13.53 12.73
CA ALA A 108 10.61 -14.42 11.58
C ALA A 108 9.74 -13.97 10.39
N LEU A 109 8.47 -13.63 10.63
CA LEU A 109 7.56 -13.10 9.61
C LEU A 109 8.10 -11.80 9.00
N LYS A 110 8.54 -10.84 9.80
CA LYS A 110 9.17 -9.60 9.32
C LYS A 110 10.44 -9.87 8.52
N CYS A 111 11.29 -10.77 9.02
CA CYS A 111 12.52 -11.16 8.32
C CYS A 111 12.24 -11.73 6.93
N LEU A 112 11.21 -12.60 6.80
CA LEU A 112 10.83 -13.14 5.50
C LEU A 112 10.32 -12.03 4.57
N ALA A 113 9.42 -11.17 5.03
CA ALA A 113 8.90 -10.05 4.26
C ALA A 113 10.01 -9.10 3.78
N ASP A 114 10.95 -8.74 4.67
CA ASP A 114 12.06 -7.86 4.33
C ASP A 114 13.04 -8.54 3.36
N SER A 115 13.26 -9.84 3.50
CA SER A 115 14.03 -10.64 2.53
C SER A 115 13.36 -10.67 1.16
N MET A 116 12.02 -10.80 1.10
CA MET A 116 11.26 -10.75 -0.15
C MET A 116 11.38 -9.37 -0.81
N LYS A 117 11.19 -8.28 -0.05
CA LYS A 117 11.34 -6.90 -0.56
C LYS A 117 12.74 -6.62 -1.10
N ALA A 118 13.76 -7.16 -0.47
CA ALA A 118 15.16 -6.97 -0.89
C ALA A 118 15.55 -7.81 -2.11
N PHE A 119 14.92 -8.97 -2.29
CA PHE A 119 15.31 -9.92 -3.32
C PHE A 119 14.50 -9.78 -4.61
N PHE A 120 13.18 -9.67 -4.51
CA PHE A 120 12.32 -9.60 -5.68
C PHE A 120 12.34 -8.21 -6.33
N PRO A 121 12.13 -8.12 -7.66
CA PRO A 121 12.12 -6.86 -8.36
C PRO A 121 10.96 -5.95 -7.92
N SER A 122 11.10 -4.65 -8.18
CA SER A 122 10.15 -3.64 -7.71
C SER A 122 8.75 -3.73 -8.32
N ASP A 123 8.59 -4.44 -9.43
CA ASP A 123 7.30 -4.72 -10.08
C ASP A 123 6.66 -6.03 -9.61
N ALA A 124 7.36 -6.83 -8.79
CA ALA A 124 6.76 -7.98 -8.13
C ALA A 124 5.72 -7.54 -7.10
N ILE A 125 4.61 -8.25 -7.04
CA ILE A 125 3.58 -8.04 -6.02
C ILE A 125 3.84 -9.03 -4.90
N LEU A 126 4.09 -8.51 -3.69
CA LEU A 126 4.40 -9.31 -2.50
C LEU A 126 3.23 -9.22 -1.53
N GLY A 127 2.77 -10.36 -1.02
CA GLY A 127 1.64 -10.44 -0.12
C GLY A 127 1.83 -11.42 1.02
N ARG A 128 1.02 -11.24 2.06
CA ARG A 128 0.84 -12.19 3.16
C ARG A 128 -0.63 -12.55 3.29
N ASN A 129 -0.95 -13.82 3.08
CA ASN A 129 -2.33 -14.30 3.12
C ASN A 129 -2.89 -14.40 4.55
N GLY A 130 -2.00 -14.51 5.54
CA GLY A 130 -2.29 -14.67 6.96
C GLY A 130 -1.40 -15.73 7.59
N GLY A 131 -1.28 -15.75 8.91
CA GLY A 131 -0.39 -16.68 9.58
C GLY A 131 1.05 -16.58 9.08
N ASP A 132 1.57 -17.68 8.57
CA ASP A 132 2.90 -17.90 7.99
C ASP A 132 2.91 -18.00 6.45
N GLU A 133 1.73 -17.86 5.81
CA GLU A 133 1.59 -17.93 4.37
C GLU A 133 1.89 -16.61 3.67
N PHE A 134 2.83 -16.64 2.74
CA PHE A 134 3.21 -15.51 1.89
C PHE A 134 2.93 -15.83 0.42
N CYS A 135 2.83 -14.79 -0.39
CA CYS A 135 2.65 -14.92 -1.82
C CYS A 135 3.49 -13.89 -2.58
N VAL A 136 3.92 -14.29 -3.76
CA VAL A 136 4.60 -13.41 -4.72
C VAL A 136 4.00 -13.61 -6.10
N LEU A 137 3.84 -12.52 -6.84
CA LEU A 137 3.44 -12.54 -8.23
C LEU A 137 4.53 -11.82 -9.03
N LEU A 138 5.06 -12.52 -10.02
CA LEU A 138 6.13 -12.07 -10.90
C LEU A 138 5.56 -11.77 -12.30
N PRO A 139 5.29 -10.49 -12.63
CA PRO A 139 4.72 -10.12 -13.92
C PRO A 139 5.75 -10.28 -15.05
N ASN A 140 5.29 -10.75 -16.21
CA ASN A 140 6.10 -10.87 -17.42
C ASN A 140 7.34 -11.77 -17.32
N TYR A 141 7.39 -12.64 -16.32
CA TYR A 141 8.42 -13.69 -16.21
C TYR A 141 7.98 -14.93 -16.94
N THR A 142 8.89 -15.58 -17.64
CA THR A 142 8.69 -16.96 -18.10
C THR A 142 8.71 -17.91 -16.90
N PHE A 143 8.17 -19.11 -17.08
CA PHE A 143 8.15 -20.10 -16.02
C PHE A 143 9.57 -20.44 -15.53
N GLU A 144 10.52 -20.61 -16.45
CA GLU A 144 11.92 -20.95 -16.16
C GLU A 144 12.66 -19.82 -15.43
N GLU A 145 12.42 -18.55 -15.82
CA GLU A 145 13.01 -17.39 -15.13
C GLU A 145 12.48 -17.27 -13.71
N ALA A 146 11.17 -17.43 -13.53
CA ALA A 146 10.54 -17.38 -12.21
C ALA A 146 11.01 -18.54 -11.34
N GLU A 147 11.06 -19.77 -11.88
CA GLU A 147 11.57 -20.94 -11.17
C GLU A 147 12.99 -20.72 -10.67
N ALA A 148 13.89 -20.23 -11.53
CA ALA A 148 15.26 -19.94 -11.14
C ALA A 148 15.36 -18.91 -10.00
N GLN A 149 14.57 -17.84 -10.08
CA GLN A 149 14.51 -16.84 -9.00
C GLN A 149 13.95 -17.41 -7.70
N LEU A 150 12.86 -18.16 -7.78
CA LEU A 150 12.21 -18.74 -6.61
C LEU A 150 13.12 -19.77 -5.92
N GLN A 151 13.80 -20.62 -6.68
CA GLN A 151 14.80 -21.56 -6.17
C GLN A 151 16.00 -20.84 -5.54
N GLN A 152 16.49 -19.77 -6.17
CA GLN A 152 17.54 -18.95 -5.59
C GLN A 152 17.08 -18.33 -4.28
N PHE A 153 15.86 -17.77 -4.22
CA PHE A 153 15.32 -17.19 -3.01
C PHE A 153 15.21 -18.19 -1.87
N THR A 154 14.75 -19.41 -2.12
CA THR A 154 14.66 -20.46 -1.08
C THR A 154 16.01 -20.92 -0.58
N SER A 155 17.03 -20.92 -1.43
CA SER A 155 18.39 -21.34 -1.05
C SER A 155 19.11 -20.33 -0.14
N LEU A 156 18.66 -19.07 -0.13
CA LEU A 156 19.23 -18.04 0.77
C LEU A 156 18.83 -18.30 2.22
N PRO A 157 19.77 -18.23 3.16
CA PRO A 157 19.47 -18.41 4.59
C PRO A 157 18.53 -17.28 5.08
N LYS A 158 17.48 -17.67 5.81
CA LYS A 158 16.59 -16.74 6.51
C LYS A 158 16.91 -16.81 7.99
N THR A 159 17.31 -15.69 8.58
CA THR A 159 17.71 -15.65 9.99
C THR A 159 17.02 -14.52 10.73
N PHE A 160 16.67 -14.76 11.99
CA PHE A 160 16.19 -13.73 12.89
C PHE A 160 16.96 -13.78 14.22
N SER A 161 17.15 -12.65 14.87
CA SER A 161 17.85 -12.59 16.14
C SER A 161 16.92 -12.96 17.30
N CYS A 162 17.32 -13.97 18.07
CA CYS A 162 16.65 -14.43 19.29
C CYS A 162 17.62 -14.45 20.47
N ARG A 163 17.37 -13.62 21.49
CA ARG A 163 18.18 -13.55 22.71
C ARG A 163 19.70 -13.42 22.46
N GLY A 164 20.04 -12.60 21.44
CA GLY A 164 21.43 -12.35 21.04
C GLY A 164 22.06 -13.47 20.19
N ARG A 165 21.28 -14.44 19.74
CA ARG A 165 21.72 -15.49 18.83
C ARG A 165 20.92 -15.46 17.55
N GLU A 166 21.56 -15.70 16.42
CA GLU A 166 20.90 -15.89 15.12
C GLU A 166 20.25 -17.27 15.08
N GLN A 167 18.95 -17.28 14.72
CA GLN A 167 18.18 -18.49 14.50
C GLN A 167 17.81 -18.54 13.02
N GLN A 168 18.05 -19.68 12.39
CA GLN A 168 17.72 -19.91 11.00
C GLN A 168 16.38 -20.61 10.89
N PHE A 169 15.61 -20.26 9.86
CA PHE A 169 14.39 -20.96 9.47
C PHE A 169 14.38 -21.22 7.95
N TYR A 170 13.55 -22.15 7.53
CA TYR A 170 13.40 -22.54 6.16
C TYR A 170 12.00 -22.19 5.67
N ILE A 171 11.83 -22.20 4.35
CA ILE A 171 10.57 -21.94 3.71
C ILE A 171 10.31 -23.02 2.63
N SER A 172 9.06 -23.46 2.57
CA SER A 172 8.53 -24.25 1.46
C SER A 172 7.85 -23.35 0.47
N LEU A 173 7.88 -23.68 -0.82
CA LEU A 173 7.17 -22.93 -1.84
C LEU A 173 6.54 -23.82 -2.88
N GLY A 174 5.40 -23.35 -3.43
CA GLY A 174 4.75 -23.89 -4.61
C GLY A 174 4.45 -22.75 -5.58
N TYR A 175 4.55 -22.97 -6.88
CA TYR A 175 4.33 -21.93 -7.88
C TYR A 175 3.61 -22.46 -9.12
N ALA A 176 2.92 -21.54 -9.80
CA ALA A 176 2.19 -21.82 -11.02
C ALA A 176 2.20 -20.61 -11.96
N GLU A 177 2.13 -20.90 -13.25
CA GLU A 177 2.07 -19.92 -14.33
C GLU A 177 0.62 -19.56 -14.67
N TYR A 178 0.37 -18.28 -14.99
CA TYR A 178 -0.90 -17.82 -15.53
C TYR A 178 -0.69 -17.17 -16.90
N PRO A 179 -1.53 -17.43 -17.91
CA PRO A 179 -2.53 -18.49 -17.92
C PRO A 179 -1.86 -19.87 -18.01
N THR A 180 -2.38 -20.82 -17.25
CA THR A 180 -1.91 -22.20 -17.36
C THR A 180 -2.42 -22.84 -18.64
N ALA A 181 -1.64 -23.72 -19.25
CA ALA A 181 -2.05 -24.51 -20.41
C ALA A 181 -3.31 -25.36 -20.18
N ALA A 182 -3.73 -25.51 -18.92
CA ALA A 182 -4.94 -26.24 -18.52
C ALA A 182 -6.27 -25.51 -18.82
N SER A 183 -6.25 -24.22 -19.15
CA SER A 183 -7.47 -23.46 -19.48
C SER A 183 -7.99 -23.73 -20.90
N ASN A 184 -7.34 -24.58 -21.68
CA ASN A 184 -7.70 -24.98 -23.05
C ASN A 184 -8.31 -26.40 -23.14
N ARG A 185 -9.04 -26.82 -22.10
CA ARG A 185 -9.84 -28.06 -22.19
C ARG A 185 -11.31 -27.79 -22.00
#